data_4870890a32cf3223103a1561c7d09b64
#
_entry.id   4870890a32cf3223103a1561c7d09b64
#
_cell.length_a   1.000
_cell.length_b   1.000
_cell.length_c   1.000
_cell.angle_alpha   90.00
_cell.angle_beta   90.00
_cell.angle_gamma   90.00
#
_symmetry.space_group_name_H-M   'P 1'
#
loop_
_entity.id
_entity.type
_entity.pdbx_description
1 polymer ?
#
loop_
_entity_poly.entity_id
_entity_poly.type
_entity_poly.pdbx_seq_one_letter_code
_entity_poly.pdbx_strand_id
1 'polypeptide(L)'
;MTSRAHASFSTLTPYGSGRIDAIWNHEQIRQFCQFLAHEWGGNRHHSYAVPSRGKSSAWSRTIDGKWSAVGLADAVSKYAWSGRSFSENKGELDRLAADLQSAIQRDSNNDVCAILRAIMHWGGVDNKHRQKGTFEWIERNADEISAKLSNAVDLIKDEQASLDSFDGVDLIMNSTMTKIVSLADPEQKLVIYDGRVGGALGFFVARFAEEREIHQYDVADQLLFAVDREAKRSPETKRIHFPALFGKARDRCHASMVRWASRIIWQVARECQASPREIEAALFMWGYRVAEEPEDLPVWIGG
;
A
#
# COMPACT_ATOMS: atom_id res chain seq x y z
N MET A 1 42.14 15.02 14.88
CA MET A 1 40.83 15.40 15.40
C MET A 1 40.00 15.96 14.25
N THR A 2 39.26 15.12 13.59
CA THR A 2 38.41 15.50 12.45
C THR A 2 36.96 15.42 12.91
N SER A 3 36.35 16.60 13.06
CA SER A 3 34.96 16.78 13.41
C SER A 3 34.07 16.25 12.31
N ARG A 4 33.28 15.20 12.62
CA ARG A 4 32.17 14.77 11.77
C ARG A 4 31.03 15.78 11.92
N ALA A 5 30.77 16.55 10.88
CA ALA A 5 29.56 17.35 10.77
C ALA A 5 28.36 16.39 10.70
N HIS A 6 27.53 16.37 11.75
CA HIS A 6 26.19 15.81 11.67
C HIS A 6 25.37 16.72 10.75
N ALA A 7 25.09 16.27 9.55
CA ALA A 7 24.04 16.86 8.73
C ALA A 7 22.73 16.66 9.49
N SER A 8 22.20 17.74 10.05
CA SER A 8 20.85 17.77 10.58
C SER A 8 19.92 17.61 9.38
N PHE A 9 19.25 16.44 9.30
CA PHE A 9 18.10 16.28 8.45
C PHE A 9 17.06 17.31 8.91
N SER A 10 16.98 18.42 8.18
CA SER A 10 15.84 19.31 8.28
C SER A 10 14.62 18.47 7.99
N THR A 11 13.66 18.51 8.89
CA THR A 11 12.33 17.93 8.73
C THR A 11 11.73 18.55 7.46
N LEU A 12 11.92 17.87 6.33
CA LEU A 12 11.07 18.04 5.17
C LEU A 12 9.67 17.67 5.65
N THR A 13 8.88 18.69 5.95
CA THR A 13 7.43 18.52 5.99
C THR A 13 7.03 18.24 4.56
N PRO A 14 6.61 17.02 4.21
CA PRO A 14 6.26 16.65 2.83
C PRO A 14 5.00 17.38 2.34
N TYR A 15 4.44 18.25 3.15
CA TYR A 15 3.19 18.96 2.90
C TYR A 15 3.34 20.41 3.33
N GLY A 16 4.06 21.18 2.53
CA GLY A 16 3.97 22.61 2.56
C GLY A 16 2.52 23.02 2.26
N SER A 17 1.98 23.97 3.03
CA SER A 17 0.73 24.67 2.77
C SER A 17 0.85 25.58 1.55
N GLY A 18 1.40 25.06 0.44
CA GLY A 18 1.51 25.73 -0.84
C GLY A 18 0.29 25.41 -1.68
N ARG A 19 -0.49 26.44 -1.94
CA ARG A 19 -1.56 26.58 -2.94
C ARG A 19 -1.96 25.27 -3.64
N ILE A 20 -3.18 24.88 -3.44
CA ILE A 20 -3.95 23.80 -4.05
C ILE A 20 -4.18 24.00 -5.57
N ASP A 21 -3.42 24.85 -6.19
CA ASP A 21 -3.21 24.94 -7.63
C ASP A 21 -1.99 24.11 -8.08
N ALA A 22 -1.55 23.14 -7.29
CA ALA A 22 -0.83 22.02 -7.85
C ALA A 22 -1.80 21.31 -8.78
N ILE A 23 -2.07 21.96 -9.92
CA ILE A 23 -2.24 21.24 -11.17
C ILE A 23 -1.42 20.00 -10.96
N TRP A 24 -2.07 18.84 -10.86
CA TRP A 24 -1.40 17.60 -11.04
C TRP A 24 -0.21 17.90 -11.94
N ASN A 25 0.99 17.48 -11.61
CA ASN A 25 1.96 17.32 -12.66
C ASN A 25 1.43 16.17 -13.50
N HIS A 26 0.30 16.44 -14.15
CA HIS A 26 -0.55 15.50 -14.85
C HIS A 26 0.27 14.73 -15.83
N GLU A 27 1.29 15.39 -16.37
CA GLU A 27 2.16 14.78 -17.34
C GLU A 27 3.02 13.67 -16.73
N GLN A 28 3.69 13.93 -15.62
CA GLN A 28 4.57 12.93 -15.00
C GLN A 28 3.75 11.76 -14.41
N ILE A 29 2.62 12.05 -13.78
CA ILE A 29 1.73 11.01 -13.25
C ILE A 29 1.12 10.19 -14.39
N ARG A 30 0.68 10.86 -15.47
CA ARG A 30 0.17 10.19 -16.66
C ARG A 30 1.23 9.29 -17.29
N GLN A 31 2.46 9.79 -17.44
CA GLN A 31 3.59 9.01 -17.95
C GLN A 31 3.92 7.82 -17.05
N PHE A 32 3.85 7.99 -15.73
CA PHE A 32 4.03 6.88 -14.80
C PHE A 32 2.90 5.85 -14.91
N CYS A 33 1.65 6.27 -15.06
CA CYS A 33 0.53 5.33 -15.30
C CYS A 33 0.75 4.53 -16.58
N GLN A 34 1.18 5.18 -17.68
CA GLN A 34 1.50 4.51 -18.94
C GLN A 34 2.69 3.54 -18.78
N PHE A 35 3.72 3.94 -18.05
CA PHE A 35 4.84 3.07 -17.72
C PHE A 35 4.36 1.84 -16.94
N LEU A 36 3.56 2.01 -15.89
CA LEU A 36 3.05 0.91 -15.09
C LEU A 36 2.08 0.02 -15.88
N ALA A 37 1.30 0.59 -16.79
CA ALA A 37 0.46 -0.16 -17.73
C ALA A 37 1.30 -0.98 -18.73
N HIS A 38 2.45 -0.47 -19.16
CA HIS A 38 3.39 -1.24 -19.97
C HIS A 38 3.95 -2.44 -19.18
N GLU A 39 4.27 -2.26 -17.91
CA GLU A 39 4.73 -3.33 -17.02
C GLU A 39 3.65 -4.41 -16.76
N TRP A 40 2.38 -4.08 -16.99
CA TRP A 40 1.29 -5.07 -16.89
C TRP A 40 1.47 -6.24 -17.83
N GLY A 41 1.69 -5.98 -19.11
CA GLY A 41 1.95 -6.99 -20.14
C GLY A 41 3.44 -7.15 -20.48
N GLY A 42 4.31 -6.49 -19.70
CA GLY A 42 5.75 -6.46 -19.95
C GLY A 42 6.45 -7.79 -19.68
N ASN A 43 7.73 -7.81 -19.98
CA ASN A 43 8.59 -8.98 -19.84
C ASN A 43 9.56 -8.87 -18.65
N ARG A 44 9.33 -7.93 -17.73
CA ARG A 44 10.16 -7.78 -16.53
C ARG A 44 10.02 -9.00 -15.64
N HIS A 45 11.12 -9.70 -15.45
CA HIS A 45 11.17 -10.86 -14.55
C HIS A 45 11.37 -10.39 -13.12
N HIS A 46 10.61 -10.96 -12.20
CA HIS A 46 10.77 -10.76 -10.77
C HIS A 46 10.66 -12.09 -10.03
N SER A 47 11.54 -12.30 -9.06
CA SER A 47 11.49 -13.51 -8.24
C SER A 47 12.08 -13.25 -6.86
N TYR A 48 11.61 -14.02 -5.88
CA TYR A 48 12.15 -13.98 -4.52
C TYR A 48 11.97 -15.31 -3.80
N ALA A 49 12.85 -15.57 -2.85
CA ALA A 49 12.70 -16.71 -1.95
C ALA A 49 11.59 -16.45 -0.93
N VAL A 50 10.76 -17.46 -0.69
CA VAL A 50 9.75 -17.45 0.37
C VAL A 50 10.27 -18.34 1.49
N PRO A 51 10.56 -17.81 2.70
CA PRO A 51 11.11 -18.61 3.78
C PRO A 51 10.15 -19.73 4.17
N SER A 52 10.65 -20.96 4.20
CA SER A 52 9.90 -22.13 4.69
C SER A 52 9.67 -22.10 6.21
N ARG A 53 10.31 -21.17 6.91
CA ARG A 53 10.22 -21.02 8.38
C ARG A 53 9.08 -20.09 8.75
N GLY A 54 8.05 -20.66 9.32
CA GLY A 54 6.94 -19.95 9.91
C GLY A 54 5.61 -20.51 9.45
N LYS A 55 5.27 -21.73 9.89
CA LYS A 55 3.94 -22.32 9.70
C LYS A 55 2.78 -21.43 10.16
N SER A 56 3.10 -20.28 10.76
CA SER A 56 2.14 -19.28 11.26
C SER A 56 1.84 -18.16 10.27
N SER A 57 2.60 -17.97 9.17
CA SER A 57 2.25 -16.94 8.19
C SER A 57 1.36 -17.53 7.09
N ALA A 58 0.26 -16.85 6.80
CA ALA A 58 -0.66 -17.21 5.72
C ALA A 58 0.06 -17.33 4.36
N TRP A 59 1.20 -16.67 4.23
CA TRP A 59 2.04 -16.66 3.03
C TRP A 59 2.86 -17.93 2.83
N SER A 60 3.56 -18.38 3.88
CA SER A 60 4.50 -19.52 3.80
C SER A 60 3.80 -20.87 3.61
N ARG A 61 2.47 -20.92 3.76
CA ARG A 61 1.69 -22.13 3.56
C ARG A 61 1.32 -22.38 2.11
N THR A 62 1.54 -21.40 1.23
CA THR A 62 0.96 -21.40 -0.12
C THR A 62 2.00 -21.46 -1.23
N ILE A 63 3.23 -21.01 -0.94
CA ILE A 63 4.30 -20.96 -1.93
C ILE A 63 5.48 -21.76 -1.39
N ASP A 64 5.89 -22.79 -2.10
CA ASP A 64 7.01 -23.62 -1.72
C ASP A 64 8.31 -23.04 -2.29
N GLY A 65 9.10 -22.46 -1.40
CA GLY A 65 10.48 -22.05 -1.63
C GLY A 65 10.70 -20.80 -2.48
N LYS A 66 10.08 -20.66 -3.64
CA LYS A 66 10.33 -19.52 -4.56
C LYS A 66 9.06 -19.06 -5.26
N TRP A 67 8.87 -17.75 -5.30
CA TRP A 67 7.86 -17.10 -6.15
C TRP A 67 8.55 -16.41 -7.33
N SER A 68 7.93 -16.43 -8.52
CA SER A 68 8.41 -15.69 -9.67
C SER A 68 7.29 -15.34 -10.62
N ALA A 69 7.41 -14.19 -11.31
CA ALA A 69 6.49 -13.74 -12.34
C ALA A 69 7.22 -12.99 -13.45
N VAL A 70 6.56 -12.91 -14.62
CA VAL A 70 7.00 -12.12 -15.77
C VAL A 70 5.92 -11.10 -16.09
N GLY A 71 6.15 -9.84 -15.76
CA GLY A 71 5.15 -8.77 -15.81
C GLY A 71 4.12 -8.87 -14.68
N LEU A 72 3.35 -7.79 -14.53
CA LEU A 72 2.37 -7.68 -13.45
C LEU A 72 1.14 -8.58 -13.67
N ALA A 73 0.72 -8.81 -14.91
CA ALA A 73 -0.42 -9.70 -15.19
C ALA A 73 -0.13 -11.14 -14.76
N ASP A 74 1.09 -11.63 -14.98
CA ASP A 74 1.51 -12.95 -14.52
C ASP A 74 1.56 -13.01 -12.97
N ALA A 75 1.90 -11.91 -12.31
CA ALA A 75 1.89 -11.84 -10.85
C ALA A 75 0.48 -12.08 -10.27
N VAL A 76 -0.59 -11.65 -10.98
CA VAL A 76 -1.98 -11.96 -10.58
C VAL A 76 -2.27 -13.45 -10.70
N SER A 77 -1.85 -14.07 -11.80
CA SER A 77 -2.06 -15.52 -12.01
C SER A 77 -1.39 -16.37 -10.93
N LYS A 78 -0.33 -15.84 -10.32
CA LYS A 78 0.44 -16.46 -9.24
C LYS A 78 0.14 -15.86 -7.86
N TYR A 79 -1.00 -15.18 -7.76
CA TYR A 79 -1.47 -14.65 -6.48
C TYR A 79 -1.74 -15.79 -5.50
N ALA A 80 -1.27 -15.58 -4.29
CA ALA A 80 -1.50 -16.51 -3.20
C ALA A 80 -1.57 -15.75 -1.86
N TRP A 81 -2.70 -15.84 -1.21
CA TRP A 81 -2.89 -15.29 0.12
C TRP A 81 -3.72 -16.25 0.95
N SER A 82 -3.20 -16.66 2.09
CA SER A 82 -3.90 -17.58 3.00
C SER A 82 -4.31 -18.93 2.36
N GLY A 83 -3.55 -19.41 1.37
CA GLY A 83 -3.85 -20.65 0.66
C GLY A 83 -4.88 -20.53 -0.45
N ARG A 84 -5.25 -19.29 -0.84
CA ARG A 84 -6.30 -19.02 -1.82
C ARG A 84 -5.74 -18.30 -3.04
N SER A 85 -6.34 -18.56 -4.19
CA SER A 85 -6.11 -17.86 -5.45
C SER A 85 -6.66 -16.42 -5.40
N PHE A 86 -6.34 -15.64 -6.42
CA PHE A 86 -6.91 -14.31 -6.58
C PHE A 86 -8.43 -14.33 -6.64
N SER A 87 -9.02 -15.22 -7.43
CA SER A 87 -10.47 -15.31 -7.59
C SER A 87 -11.18 -15.63 -6.27
N GLU A 88 -10.66 -16.60 -5.50
CA GLU A 88 -11.22 -16.95 -4.20
C GLU A 88 -11.11 -15.81 -3.18
N ASN A 89 -9.96 -15.12 -3.13
CA ASN A 89 -9.78 -13.98 -2.25
C ASN A 89 -10.64 -12.78 -2.67
N LYS A 90 -10.78 -12.54 -3.98
CA LYS A 90 -11.67 -11.49 -4.49
C LYS A 90 -13.12 -11.78 -4.08
N GLY A 91 -13.61 -13.00 -4.22
CA GLY A 91 -14.95 -13.37 -3.78
C GLY A 91 -15.18 -13.13 -2.28
N GLU A 92 -14.20 -13.45 -1.44
CA GLU A 92 -14.27 -13.15 0.00
C GLU A 92 -14.28 -11.63 0.28
N LEU A 93 -13.44 -10.87 -0.41
CA LEU A 93 -13.41 -9.41 -0.28
C LEU A 93 -14.71 -8.76 -0.76
N ASP A 94 -15.28 -9.20 -1.87
CA ASP A 94 -16.54 -8.71 -2.39
C ASP A 94 -17.68 -8.94 -1.39
N ARG A 95 -17.72 -10.11 -0.74
CA ARG A 95 -18.69 -10.44 0.30
C ARG A 95 -18.51 -9.54 1.53
N LEU A 96 -17.28 -9.42 2.04
CA LEU A 96 -16.98 -8.55 3.19
C LEU A 96 -17.31 -7.09 2.90
N ALA A 97 -17.06 -6.62 1.68
CA ALA A 97 -17.42 -5.26 1.25
C ALA A 97 -18.95 -5.07 1.24
N ALA A 98 -19.70 -5.99 0.65
CA ALA A 98 -21.15 -5.93 0.61
C ALA A 98 -21.76 -5.92 2.01
N ASP A 99 -21.29 -6.80 2.89
CA ASP A 99 -21.73 -6.88 4.27
C ASP A 99 -21.45 -5.56 5.03
N LEU A 100 -20.22 -5.03 4.90
CA LEU A 100 -19.80 -3.78 5.55
C LEU A 100 -20.61 -2.59 5.07
N GLN A 101 -20.73 -2.41 3.75
CA GLN A 101 -21.46 -1.30 3.14
C GLN A 101 -22.95 -1.35 3.53
N SER A 102 -23.55 -2.54 3.56
CA SER A 102 -24.93 -2.73 4.02
C SER A 102 -25.09 -2.38 5.50
N ALA A 103 -24.15 -2.76 6.36
CA ALA A 103 -24.18 -2.42 7.78
C ALA A 103 -24.03 -0.91 8.01
N ILE A 104 -23.14 -0.25 7.27
CA ILE A 104 -22.95 1.22 7.31
C ILE A 104 -24.23 1.92 6.86
N GLN A 105 -24.85 1.51 5.74
CA GLN A 105 -26.10 2.09 5.25
C GLN A 105 -27.26 2.00 6.23
N ARG A 106 -27.31 0.95 7.05
CA ARG A 106 -28.31 0.76 8.11
C ARG A 106 -27.94 1.44 9.43
N ASP A 107 -26.78 2.08 9.49
CA ASP A 107 -26.17 2.62 10.72
C ASP A 107 -26.09 1.59 11.86
N SER A 108 -25.84 0.33 11.50
CA SER A 108 -25.74 -0.78 12.46
C SER A 108 -24.31 -0.90 12.99
N ASN A 109 -23.94 -0.05 13.93
CA ASN A 109 -22.56 0.01 14.47
C ASN A 109 -22.07 -1.34 15.03
N ASN A 110 -22.96 -2.14 15.63
CA ASN A 110 -22.63 -3.47 16.13
C ASN A 110 -22.25 -4.44 14.99
N ASP A 111 -23.01 -4.44 13.89
CA ASP A 111 -22.71 -5.25 12.72
C ASP A 111 -21.41 -4.79 12.08
N VAL A 112 -21.22 -3.46 11.93
CA VAL A 112 -19.97 -2.89 11.46
C VAL A 112 -18.80 -3.41 12.28
N CYS A 113 -18.82 -3.29 13.60
CA CYS A 113 -17.75 -3.80 14.47
C CYS A 113 -17.47 -5.30 14.28
N ALA A 114 -18.51 -6.10 14.08
CA ALA A 114 -18.36 -7.54 13.83
C ALA A 114 -17.67 -7.80 12.49
N ILE A 115 -18.06 -7.08 11.44
CA ILE A 115 -17.47 -7.22 10.09
C ILE A 115 -16.02 -6.70 10.07
N LEU A 116 -15.70 -5.62 10.80
CA LEU A 116 -14.31 -5.16 10.93
C LEU A 116 -13.40 -6.26 11.49
N ARG A 117 -13.85 -7.02 12.47
CA ARG A 117 -13.09 -8.17 13.00
C ARG A 117 -12.89 -9.25 11.95
N ALA A 118 -13.89 -9.53 11.10
CA ALA A 118 -13.78 -10.48 10.01
C ALA A 118 -12.77 -10.01 8.95
N ILE A 119 -12.77 -8.73 8.59
CA ILE A 119 -11.78 -8.12 7.68
C ILE A 119 -10.36 -8.22 8.27
N MET A 120 -10.20 -7.93 9.56
CA MET A 120 -8.91 -8.04 10.23
C MET A 120 -8.43 -9.49 10.28
N HIS A 121 -9.32 -10.45 10.49
CA HIS A 121 -9.01 -11.88 10.43
C HIS A 121 -8.56 -12.31 9.04
N TRP A 122 -9.32 -11.92 7.99
CA TRP A 122 -8.93 -12.16 6.61
C TRP A 122 -7.54 -11.60 6.30
N GLY A 123 -7.27 -10.37 6.75
CA GLY A 123 -6.00 -9.67 6.54
C GLY A 123 -4.83 -10.23 7.37
N GLY A 124 -5.06 -11.20 8.26
CA GLY A 124 -4.04 -11.73 9.17
C GLY A 124 -3.53 -10.69 10.18
N VAL A 125 -4.38 -9.71 10.53
CA VAL A 125 -4.06 -8.58 11.42
C VAL A 125 -4.99 -8.54 12.64
N ASP A 126 -5.54 -9.66 13.03
CA ASP A 126 -6.46 -9.83 14.17
C ASP A 126 -5.75 -10.02 15.52
N ASN A 127 -4.43 -9.94 15.56
CA ASN A 127 -3.66 -10.02 16.80
C ASN A 127 -3.76 -8.71 17.60
N LYS A 128 -4.55 -8.71 18.68
CA LYS A 128 -4.79 -7.54 19.53
C LYS A 128 -3.51 -6.90 20.08
N HIS A 129 -2.49 -7.67 20.40
CA HIS A 129 -1.23 -7.12 20.92
C HIS A 129 -0.46 -6.34 19.86
N ARG A 130 -0.43 -6.84 18.61
CA ARG A 130 0.25 -6.15 17.49
C ARG A 130 -0.54 -4.98 16.93
N GLN A 131 -1.87 -5.04 17.00
CA GLN A 131 -2.80 -4.05 16.46
C GLN A 131 -3.53 -3.26 17.57
N LYS A 132 -2.92 -3.17 18.75
CA LYS A 132 -3.53 -2.58 19.95
C LYS A 132 -4.19 -1.24 19.65
N GLY A 133 -3.50 -0.31 19.02
CA GLY A 133 -4.05 1.02 18.71
C GLY A 133 -5.27 0.99 17.78
N THR A 134 -5.32 0.06 16.83
CA THR A 134 -6.48 -0.09 15.95
C THR A 134 -7.69 -0.65 16.71
N PHE A 135 -7.48 -1.68 17.54
CA PHE A 135 -8.56 -2.23 18.37
C PHE A 135 -9.10 -1.20 19.35
N GLU A 136 -8.22 -0.47 20.05
CA GLU A 136 -8.61 0.58 21.00
C GLU A 136 -9.38 1.73 20.31
N TRP A 137 -8.99 2.08 19.09
CA TRP A 137 -9.71 3.08 18.32
C TRP A 137 -11.10 2.60 17.91
N ILE A 138 -11.25 1.35 17.43
CA ILE A 138 -12.55 0.76 17.09
C ILE A 138 -13.43 0.68 18.33
N GLU A 139 -12.91 0.21 19.45
CA GLU A 139 -13.68 0.09 20.70
C GLU A 139 -14.14 1.46 21.22
N ARG A 140 -13.30 2.48 21.16
CA ARG A 140 -13.63 3.85 21.59
C ARG A 140 -14.68 4.52 20.71
N ASN A 141 -14.71 4.21 19.42
CA ASN A 141 -15.63 4.81 18.46
C ASN A 141 -16.79 3.85 18.09
N ALA A 142 -17.03 2.80 18.87
CA ALA A 142 -17.98 1.75 18.52
C ALA A 142 -19.41 2.28 18.26
N ASP A 143 -19.83 3.33 18.97
CA ASP A 143 -21.17 3.90 18.86
C ASP A 143 -21.35 4.81 17.63
N GLU A 144 -20.26 5.23 16.98
CA GLU A 144 -20.26 6.12 15.80
C GLU A 144 -19.40 5.58 14.64
N ILE A 145 -19.05 4.28 14.69
CA ILE A 145 -18.06 3.70 13.75
C ILE A 145 -18.51 3.79 12.29
N SER A 146 -19.82 3.68 12.02
CA SER A 146 -20.38 3.84 10.66
C SER A 146 -20.08 5.23 10.11
N ALA A 147 -20.35 6.27 10.90
CA ALA A 147 -20.11 7.67 10.52
C ALA A 147 -18.61 7.95 10.33
N LYS A 148 -17.76 7.43 11.23
CA LYS A 148 -16.29 7.57 11.12
C LYS A 148 -15.74 6.93 9.85
N LEU A 149 -16.21 5.74 9.47
CA LEU A 149 -15.79 5.08 8.25
C LEU A 149 -16.27 5.81 7.01
N SER A 150 -17.52 6.27 6.97
CA SER A 150 -18.04 7.08 5.86
C SER A 150 -17.22 8.36 5.68
N ASN A 151 -16.96 9.09 6.76
CA ASN A 151 -16.13 10.30 6.73
C ASN A 151 -14.70 10.00 6.23
N ALA A 152 -14.09 8.91 6.69
CA ALA A 152 -12.75 8.52 6.23
C ALA A 152 -12.73 8.23 4.72
N VAL A 153 -13.74 7.53 4.19
CA VAL A 153 -13.89 7.26 2.75
C VAL A 153 -14.02 8.57 1.97
N ASP A 154 -14.93 9.46 2.40
CA ASP A 154 -15.19 10.73 1.71
C ASP A 154 -13.96 11.62 1.68
N LEU A 155 -13.26 11.77 2.82
CA LEU A 155 -12.04 12.57 2.90
C LEU A 155 -10.93 12.03 1.98
N ILE A 156 -10.78 10.71 1.86
CA ILE A 156 -9.74 10.13 1.00
C ILE A 156 -10.12 10.28 -0.48
N LYS A 157 -11.39 10.15 -0.83
CA LYS A 157 -11.88 10.28 -2.21
C LYS A 157 -11.82 11.71 -2.73
N ASP A 158 -12.04 12.69 -1.87
CA ASP A 158 -11.98 14.11 -2.24
C ASP A 158 -10.52 14.59 -2.27
N GLU A 159 -10.04 14.97 -3.45
CA GLU A 159 -8.68 15.51 -3.62
C GLU A 159 -8.44 16.80 -2.86
N GLN A 160 -9.46 17.62 -2.74
CA GLN A 160 -9.39 18.94 -2.15
C GLN A 160 -9.56 18.90 -0.62
N ALA A 161 -10.09 17.80 -0.09
CA ALA A 161 -10.30 17.66 1.34
C ALA A 161 -8.96 17.58 2.09
N SER A 162 -8.86 18.34 3.20
CA SER A 162 -7.77 18.16 4.15
C SER A 162 -7.81 16.77 4.77
N LEU A 163 -6.65 16.17 4.96
CA LEU A 163 -6.48 14.91 5.68
C LEU A 163 -6.07 15.12 7.15
N ASP A 164 -6.24 16.32 7.69
CA ASP A 164 -5.79 16.65 9.06
C ASP A 164 -6.54 15.87 10.13
N SER A 165 -7.79 15.43 9.86
CA SER A 165 -8.55 14.52 10.73
C SER A 165 -7.89 13.16 10.92
N PHE A 166 -6.95 12.76 10.03
CA PHE A 166 -6.13 11.56 10.24
C PHE A 166 -4.95 11.87 11.16
N ASP A 167 -5.28 12.26 12.39
CA ASP A 167 -4.34 12.69 13.44
C ASP A 167 -3.94 11.58 14.42
N GLY A 168 -4.52 10.40 14.26
CA GLY A 168 -4.34 9.25 15.15
C GLY A 168 -5.31 9.23 16.34
N VAL A 169 -6.20 10.22 16.45
CA VAL A 169 -7.23 10.34 17.50
C VAL A 169 -8.62 10.34 16.89
N ASP A 170 -8.93 11.32 16.04
CA ASP A 170 -10.21 11.41 15.34
C ASP A 170 -10.34 10.29 14.31
N LEU A 171 -9.41 10.23 13.38
CA LEU A 171 -9.26 9.13 12.42
C LEU A 171 -7.85 8.55 12.47
N ILE A 172 -7.78 7.23 12.29
CA ILE A 172 -6.50 6.53 12.14
C ILE A 172 -6.36 5.96 10.73
N MET A 173 -5.11 5.88 10.26
CA MET A 173 -4.79 5.17 9.03
C MET A 173 -3.50 4.37 9.18
N ASN A 174 -3.59 3.08 8.87
CA ASN A 174 -2.48 2.14 8.89
C ASN A 174 -2.83 0.96 7.98
N SER A 175 -1.93 0.00 7.80
CA SER A 175 -2.15 -1.17 6.93
C SER A 175 -3.41 -1.98 7.25
N THR A 176 -3.92 -1.93 8.48
CA THR A 176 -5.19 -2.56 8.85
C THR A 176 -6.37 -1.71 8.39
N MET A 177 -6.33 -0.41 8.67
CA MET A 177 -7.41 0.51 8.31
C MET A 177 -7.55 0.67 6.80
N THR A 178 -6.48 0.57 6.01
CA THR A 178 -6.61 0.62 4.55
C THR A 178 -7.49 -0.51 4.01
N LYS A 179 -7.44 -1.71 4.62
CA LYS A 179 -8.33 -2.83 4.26
C LYS A 179 -9.79 -2.51 4.55
N ILE A 180 -10.04 -1.95 5.73
CA ILE A 180 -11.38 -1.57 6.18
C ILE A 180 -11.94 -0.47 5.28
N VAL A 181 -11.21 0.63 5.09
CA VAL A 181 -11.68 1.80 4.33
C VAL A 181 -11.87 1.46 2.86
N SER A 182 -11.00 0.62 2.27
CA SER A 182 -11.16 0.18 0.89
C SER A 182 -12.42 -0.66 0.66
N LEU A 183 -12.84 -1.45 1.66
CA LEU A 183 -14.07 -2.25 1.59
C LEU A 183 -15.32 -1.45 2.00
N ALA A 184 -15.15 -0.40 2.81
CA ALA A 184 -16.24 0.51 3.18
C ALA A 184 -16.67 1.42 2.00
N ASP A 185 -15.79 1.65 1.01
CA ASP A 185 -16.10 2.49 -0.14
C ASP A 185 -17.14 1.82 -1.07
N PRO A 186 -18.38 2.35 -1.17
CA PRO A 186 -19.43 1.74 -2.00
C PRO A 186 -19.12 1.76 -3.50
N GLU A 187 -18.25 2.65 -3.94
CA GLU A 187 -17.80 2.71 -5.33
C GLU A 187 -16.59 1.81 -5.58
N GLN A 188 -16.02 1.20 -4.54
CA GLN A 188 -14.82 0.35 -4.59
C GLN A 188 -13.62 1.01 -5.31
N LYS A 189 -13.52 2.34 -5.18
CA LYS A 189 -12.44 3.12 -5.79
C LYS A 189 -11.17 3.13 -4.96
N LEU A 190 -11.31 2.89 -3.65
CA LEU A 190 -10.16 2.86 -2.75
C LEU A 190 -9.49 1.49 -2.76
N VAL A 191 -8.16 1.49 -2.76
CA VAL A 191 -7.34 0.29 -2.76
C VAL A 191 -6.75 0.01 -1.37
N ILE A 192 -6.35 -1.22 -1.14
CA ILE A 192 -5.58 -1.60 0.04
C ILE A 192 -4.13 -1.13 -0.18
N TYR A 193 -3.68 -0.19 0.65
CA TYR A 193 -2.31 0.27 0.65
C TYR A 193 -1.58 -0.28 1.89
N ASP A 194 -0.89 -1.38 1.72
CA ASP A 194 -0.01 -1.93 2.76
C ASP A 194 1.47 -1.82 2.37
N GLY A 195 2.36 -2.31 3.23
CA GLY A 195 3.80 -2.21 2.97
C GLY A 195 4.26 -2.94 1.70
N ARG A 196 3.49 -3.90 1.17
CA ARG A 196 3.82 -4.57 -0.09
C ARG A 196 3.42 -3.70 -1.28
N VAL A 197 2.19 -3.20 -1.28
CA VAL A 197 1.70 -2.31 -2.35
C VAL A 197 2.55 -1.04 -2.41
N GLY A 198 2.87 -0.44 -1.25
CA GLY A 198 3.77 0.71 -1.18
C GLY A 198 5.17 0.41 -1.70
N GLY A 199 5.76 -0.73 -1.30
CA GLY A 199 7.07 -1.16 -1.78
C GLY A 199 7.10 -1.40 -3.30
N ALA A 200 6.07 -2.03 -3.86
CA ALA A 200 5.96 -2.25 -5.30
C ALA A 200 5.80 -0.94 -6.08
N LEU A 201 4.89 -0.06 -5.64
CA LEU A 201 4.71 1.25 -6.29
C LEU A 201 6.01 2.06 -6.25
N GLY A 202 6.68 2.11 -5.10
CA GLY A 202 7.98 2.78 -4.99
C GLY A 202 9.03 2.17 -5.91
N PHE A 203 9.09 0.84 -6.02
CA PHE A 203 10.00 0.14 -6.96
C PHE A 203 9.75 0.59 -8.40
N PHE A 204 8.49 0.62 -8.85
CA PHE A 204 8.19 1.04 -10.21
C PHE A 204 8.43 2.54 -10.42
N VAL A 205 8.22 3.40 -9.41
CA VAL A 205 8.61 4.82 -9.49
C VAL A 205 10.12 4.97 -9.63
N ALA A 206 10.91 4.21 -8.87
CA ALA A 206 12.36 4.26 -8.98
C ALA A 206 12.83 3.83 -10.39
N ARG A 207 12.24 2.78 -10.98
CA ARG A 207 12.54 2.34 -12.35
C ARG A 207 12.10 3.35 -13.40
N PHE A 208 10.91 3.91 -13.26
CA PHE A 208 10.42 4.99 -14.12
C PHE A 208 11.35 6.21 -14.10
N ALA A 209 11.78 6.62 -12.90
CA ALA A 209 12.70 7.74 -12.75
C ALA A 209 14.09 7.44 -13.36
N GLU A 210 14.58 6.22 -13.21
CA GLU A 210 15.84 5.78 -13.79
C GLU A 210 15.79 5.80 -15.33
N GLU A 211 14.75 5.21 -15.94
CA GLU A 211 14.56 5.15 -17.38
C GLU A 211 14.34 6.52 -18.05
N ARG A 212 13.82 7.49 -17.29
CA ARG A 212 13.55 8.85 -17.73
C ARG A 212 14.58 9.86 -17.25
N GLU A 213 15.63 9.42 -16.58
CA GLU A 213 16.70 10.27 -16.01
C GLU A 213 16.16 11.36 -15.06
N ILE A 214 15.02 11.08 -14.38
CA ILE A 214 14.40 12.01 -13.42
C ILE A 214 15.20 11.99 -12.11
N HIS A 215 15.53 13.17 -11.60
CA HIS A 215 16.21 13.32 -10.32
C HIS A 215 15.20 13.37 -9.16
N GLN A 216 15.66 13.06 -7.93
CA GLN A 216 14.84 13.04 -6.72
C GLN A 216 13.93 14.26 -6.56
N TYR A 217 14.48 15.46 -6.81
CA TYR A 217 13.75 16.73 -6.60
C TYR A 217 12.73 17.04 -7.70
N ASP A 218 12.78 16.29 -8.80
CA ASP A 218 11.89 16.46 -9.94
C ASP A 218 10.78 15.38 -9.95
N VAL A 219 10.83 14.44 -9.01
CA VAL A 219 9.76 13.44 -8.84
C VAL A 219 8.55 14.11 -8.20
N ALA A 220 7.39 13.96 -8.84
CA ALA A 220 6.14 14.50 -8.30
C ALA A 220 5.85 13.91 -6.91
N ASP A 221 5.44 14.74 -5.96
CA ASP A 221 5.15 14.34 -4.57
C ASP A 221 4.16 13.17 -4.50
N GLN A 222 3.20 13.13 -5.43
CA GLN A 222 2.19 12.06 -5.53
C GLN A 222 2.76 10.69 -5.89
N LEU A 223 3.97 10.64 -6.45
CA LEU A 223 4.71 9.42 -6.78
C LEU A 223 5.67 8.99 -5.66
N LEU A 224 5.92 9.84 -4.67
CA LEU A 224 6.77 9.51 -3.53
C LEU A 224 5.99 8.66 -2.52
N PHE A 225 5.75 7.41 -2.88
CA PHE A 225 5.00 6.46 -2.05
C PHE A 225 5.73 6.15 -0.76
N ALA A 226 5.08 6.42 0.37
CA ALA A 226 5.65 6.12 1.68
C ALA A 226 5.68 4.59 1.92
N VAL A 227 6.79 4.10 2.44
CA VAL A 227 7.07 2.67 2.63
C VAL A 227 7.20 2.28 4.10
N ASP A 228 7.01 1.00 4.40
CA ASP A 228 7.27 0.47 5.73
C ASP A 228 8.78 0.31 6.00
N ARG A 229 9.14 -0.11 7.22
CA ARG A 229 10.54 -0.28 7.63
C ARG A 229 11.14 -1.64 7.28
N GLU A 230 10.41 -2.52 6.61
CA GLU A 230 10.97 -3.81 6.24
C GLU A 230 11.99 -3.65 5.11
N ALA A 231 13.26 -3.87 5.39
CA ALA A 231 14.36 -3.69 4.44
C ALA A 231 14.12 -4.40 3.10
N LYS A 232 13.51 -5.59 3.11
CA LYS A 232 13.19 -6.34 1.88
C LYS A 232 12.15 -5.66 0.99
N ARG A 233 11.41 -4.66 1.51
CA ARG A 233 10.40 -3.89 0.78
C ARG A 233 10.85 -2.47 0.47
N SER A 234 12.09 -2.13 0.81
CA SER A 234 12.63 -0.82 0.50
C SER A 234 12.88 -0.71 -1.01
N PRO A 235 12.20 0.22 -1.70
CA PRO A 235 12.43 0.49 -3.11
C PRO A 235 13.56 1.51 -3.32
N GLU A 236 14.23 1.93 -2.26
CA GLU A 236 15.24 2.98 -2.30
C GLU A 236 16.38 2.63 -3.24
N THR A 237 16.82 3.61 -4.00
CA THR A 237 18.01 3.55 -4.84
C THR A 237 19.01 4.63 -4.42
N LYS A 238 20.17 4.68 -5.06
CA LYS A 238 21.12 5.78 -4.84
C LYS A 238 20.57 7.14 -5.30
N ARG A 239 19.52 7.14 -6.13
CA ARG A 239 18.96 8.36 -6.75
C ARG A 239 17.62 8.78 -6.17
N ILE A 240 16.79 7.82 -5.75
CA ILE A 240 15.42 8.07 -5.29
C ILE A 240 15.23 7.51 -3.89
N HIS A 241 14.77 8.37 -2.98
CA HIS A 241 14.44 8.05 -1.60
C HIS A 241 12.95 8.25 -1.38
N PHE A 242 12.35 7.39 -0.59
CA PHE A 242 10.93 7.37 -0.33
C PHE A 242 10.62 7.75 1.13
N PRO A 243 9.51 8.46 1.39
CA PRO A 243 9.07 8.73 2.75
C PRO A 243 8.82 7.42 3.50
N ALA A 244 8.96 7.45 4.81
CA ALA A 244 8.68 6.29 5.64
C ALA A 244 7.39 6.48 6.45
N LEU A 245 6.59 5.43 6.56
CA LEU A 245 5.34 5.40 7.33
C LEU A 245 5.61 5.33 8.83
N PHE A 246 6.12 6.41 9.42
CA PHE A 246 6.34 6.52 10.86
C PHE A 246 6.24 7.96 11.38
N GLY A 247 6.25 8.12 12.70
CA GLY A 247 6.19 9.43 13.36
C GLY A 247 4.76 9.94 13.57
N LYS A 248 4.64 11.19 13.99
CA LYS A 248 3.38 11.81 14.41
C LYS A 248 2.37 12.02 13.26
N ALA A 249 2.87 12.24 12.04
CA ALA A 249 2.03 12.44 10.85
C ALA A 249 1.75 11.13 10.09
N ARG A 250 2.03 9.96 10.68
CA ARG A 250 1.94 8.66 10.01
C ARG A 250 0.55 8.40 9.43
N ASP A 251 -0.49 8.64 10.21
CA ASP A 251 -1.87 8.34 9.80
C ASP A 251 -2.29 9.22 8.63
N ARG A 252 -2.02 10.52 8.68
CA ARG A 252 -2.27 11.46 7.57
C ARG A 252 -1.45 11.10 6.33
N CYS A 253 -0.17 10.78 6.49
CA CYS A 253 0.68 10.33 5.39
C CYS A 253 0.11 9.06 4.75
N HIS A 254 -0.29 8.08 5.56
CA HIS A 254 -0.86 6.83 5.06
C HIS A 254 -2.18 7.06 4.31
N ALA A 255 -3.07 7.92 4.83
CA ALA A 255 -4.31 8.32 4.16
C ALA A 255 -4.04 8.98 2.79
N SER A 256 -3.02 9.83 2.72
CA SER A 256 -2.56 10.41 1.45
C SER A 256 -2.06 9.34 0.48
N MET A 257 -1.33 8.33 0.96
CA MET A 257 -0.88 7.22 0.12
C MET A 257 -2.05 6.41 -0.44
N VAL A 258 -3.09 6.14 0.37
CA VAL A 258 -4.32 5.49 -0.12
C VAL A 258 -4.96 6.31 -1.23
N ARG A 259 -5.10 7.62 -1.03
CA ARG A 259 -5.66 8.55 -2.03
C ARG A 259 -4.94 8.45 -3.37
N TRP A 260 -3.62 8.60 -3.38
CA TRP A 260 -2.84 8.64 -4.61
C TRP A 260 -2.67 7.27 -5.25
N ALA A 261 -2.42 6.23 -4.47
CA ALA A 261 -2.35 4.87 -4.98
C ALA A 261 -3.67 4.44 -5.64
N SER A 262 -4.81 4.76 -5.02
CA SER A 262 -6.12 4.45 -5.58
C SER A 262 -6.31 5.05 -6.97
N ARG A 263 -5.96 6.31 -7.15
CA ARG A 263 -6.10 7.01 -8.44
C ARG A 263 -5.20 6.45 -9.52
N ILE A 264 -3.94 6.21 -9.17
CA ILE A 264 -2.96 5.65 -10.10
C ILE A 264 -3.38 4.23 -10.51
N ILE A 265 -3.74 3.38 -9.55
CA ILE A 265 -4.19 2.01 -9.82
C ILE A 265 -5.45 2.00 -10.68
N TRP A 266 -6.40 2.91 -10.44
CA TRP A 266 -7.59 3.05 -11.29
C TRP A 266 -7.26 3.48 -12.72
N GLN A 267 -6.35 4.44 -12.89
CA GLN A 267 -5.93 4.87 -14.22
C GLN A 267 -5.23 3.73 -14.97
N VAL A 268 -4.30 3.04 -14.31
CA VAL A 268 -3.59 1.87 -14.88
C VAL A 268 -4.57 0.75 -15.24
N ALA A 269 -5.54 0.47 -14.38
CA ALA A 269 -6.56 -0.55 -14.64
C ALA A 269 -7.36 -0.27 -15.91
N ARG A 270 -7.72 1.00 -16.15
CA ARG A 270 -8.38 1.42 -17.38
C ARG A 270 -7.51 1.21 -18.62
N GLU A 271 -6.24 1.55 -18.54
CA GLU A 271 -5.29 1.39 -19.65
C GLU A 271 -5.03 -0.09 -19.96
N CYS A 272 -5.00 -0.94 -18.95
CA CYS A 272 -4.77 -2.38 -19.07
C CYS A 272 -6.04 -3.20 -19.35
N GLN A 273 -7.23 -2.59 -19.33
CA GLN A 273 -8.52 -3.29 -19.37
C GLN A 273 -8.64 -4.35 -18.25
N ALA A 274 -8.06 -4.06 -17.10
CA ALA A 274 -8.08 -4.89 -15.90
C ALA A 274 -8.93 -4.23 -14.80
N SER A 275 -9.26 -4.98 -13.76
CA SER A 275 -9.89 -4.38 -12.59
C SER A 275 -8.83 -3.76 -11.67
N PRO A 276 -9.18 -2.69 -10.89
CA PRO A 276 -8.26 -2.14 -9.90
C PRO A 276 -7.77 -3.18 -8.88
N ARG A 277 -8.58 -4.17 -8.53
CA ARG A 277 -8.19 -5.26 -7.63
C ARG A 277 -7.16 -6.20 -8.25
N GLU A 278 -7.14 -6.38 -9.57
CA GLU A 278 -6.08 -7.14 -10.24
C GLU A 278 -4.75 -6.40 -10.19
N ILE A 279 -4.75 -5.07 -10.47
CA ILE A 279 -3.53 -4.26 -10.36
C ILE A 279 -3.01 -4.25 -8.92
N GLU A 280 -3.91 -4.04 -7.94
CA GLU A 280 -3.57 -4.10 -6.51
C GLU A 280 -2.97 -5.45 -6.13
N ALA A 281 -3.59 -6.55 -6.56
CA ALA A 281 -3.12 -7.91 -6.29
C ALA A 281 -1.75 -8.19 -6.91
N ALA A 282 -1.51 -7.72 -8.14
CA ALA A 282 -0.21 -7.82 -8.79
C ALA A 282 0.87 -7.08 -8.00
N LEU A 283 0.60 -5.83 -7.60
CA LEU A 283 1.51 -5.03 -6.78
C LEU A 283 1.75 -5.66 -5.41
N PHE A 284 0.71 -6.21 -4.78
CA PHE A 284 0.82 -6.93 -3.51
C PHE A 284 1.76 -8.15 -3.62
N MET A 285 1.68 -8.91 -4.71
CA MET A 285 2.56 -10.05 -4.94
C MET A 285 3.98 -9.59 -5.24
N TRP A 286 4.13 -8.60 -6.10
CA TRP A 286 5.43 -8.04 -6.48
C TRP A 286 6.18 -7.46 -5.29
N GLY A 287 5.49 -6.71 -4.45
CA GLY A 287 6.07 -5.98 -3.33
C GLY A 287 6.40 -6.80 -2.09
N TYR A 288 6.30 -8.13 -2.13
CA TYR A 288 6.76 -8.95 -1.01
C TYR A 288 8.26 -8.75 -0.75
N ARG A 289 9.06 -8.65 -1.82
CA ARG A 289 10.47 -8.29 -1.78
C ARG A 289 10.81 -7.50 -3.04
N VAL A 290 11.21 -6.26 -2.89
CA VAL A 290 11.63 -5.38 -3.99
C VAL A 290 13.07 -4.90 -3.83
N ALA A 291 13.63 -4.97 -2.64
CA ALA A 291 15.05 -4.72 -2.42
C ALA A 291 15.86 -5.77 -3.20
N GLU A 292 16.89 -5.32 -3.91
CA GLU A 292 17.86 -6.20 -4.53
C GLU A 292 18.47 -7.10 -3.46
N GLU A 293 18.56 -8.39 -3.72
CA GLU A 293 19.36 -9.25 -2.85
C GLU A 293 20.80 -8.74 -2.92
N PRO A 294 21.50 -8.62 -1.77
CA PRO A 294 22.93 -8.37 -1.85
C PRO A 294 23.52 -9.40 -2.80
N GLU A 295 24.23 -8.96 -3.83
CA GLU A 295 24.98 -9.88 -4.68
C GLU A 295 25.69 -10.84 -3.75
N ASP A 296 25.47 -12.14 -3.94
CA ASP A 296 26.16 -13.16 -3.15
C ASP A 296 27.66 -12.88 -3.24
N LEU A 297 28.22 -12.29 -2.19
CA LEU A 297 29.65 -12.15 -2.08
C LEU A 297 30.17 -13.59 -2.22
N PRO A 298 31.12 -13.84 -3.12
CA PRO A 298 31.64 -15.18 -3.31
C PRO A 298 32.06 -15.72 -1.95
N VAL A 299 31.45 -16.85 -1.57
CA VAL A 299 31.81 -17.54 -0.36
C VAL A 299 33.32 -17.80 -0.47
N TRP A 300 34.11 -17.03 0.27
CA TRP A 300 35.51 -17.34 0.47
C TRP A 300 35.55 -18.70 1.16
N ILE A 301 35.72 -19.76 0.36
CA ILE A 301 36.11 -21.07 0.87
C ILE A 301 37.57 -20.88 1.27
N GLY A 302 37.77 -20.50 2.54
CA GLY A 302 39.07 -20.48 3.16
C GLY A 302 39.65 -21.88 3.09
N GLY A 303 40.75 -22.03 2.37
CA GLY A 303 41.59 -23.23 2.39
C GLY A 303 42.44 -23.30 3.66
#